data_c908405a198d161eae61ec60a9cb74ab
#
_entry.id   c908405a198d161eae61ec60a9cb74ab
#
_cell.length_a   1.000
_cell.length_b   1.000
_cell.length_c   1.000
_cell.angle_alpha   90.00
_cell.angle_beta   90.00
_cell.angle_gamma   90.00
#
_symmetry.space_group_name_H-M   'P 1'
#
loop_
_entity.id
_entity.type
_entity.pdbx_description
1 polymer ?
#
loop_
_entity_poly.entity_id
_entity_poly.type
_entity_poly.pdbx_seq_one_letter_code
_entity_poly.pdbx_strand_id
1 'polypeptide(L)'
;AIGWLIVEDMAMVFALVLFPALADLAASGSDVSISMFLWEIAVTAVKISAFIILMLVFGRKALPWLLVKIAKTKSSELTILGTLAIALGFAFTAYTLFDASFALGAFLAGLVLGESEIGAKAAEKSLPLRDAFAVLFFVSVGMLFDPMTLVKSPIMVLITLAVIVVGK
;
A
#
# COMPACT_ATOMS: atom_id res chain seq x y z
N ALA A 1 -8.70 8.27 12.05
CA ALA A 1 -7.40 8.21 11.36
C ALA A 1 -7.32 7.06 10.36
N ILE A 2 -7.60 5.79 10.72
CA ILE A 2 -7.45 4.61 9.85
C ILE A 2 -8.41 4.67 8.65
N GLY A 3 -9.68 5.02 8.86
CA GLY A 3 -10.65 5.11 7.76
C GLY A 3 -10.29 6.17 6.71
N TRP A 4 -9.66 7.26 7.12
CA TRP A 4 -9.16 8.29 6.21
C TRP A 4 -8.03 7.77 5.31
N LEU A 5 -7.07 7.03 5.86
CA LEU A 5 -5.99 6.40 5.11
C LEU A 5 -6.52 5.41 4.05
N ILE A 6 -7.54 4.61 4.41
CA ILE A 6 -8.16 3.68 3.46
C ILE A 6 -8.82 4.44 2.30
N VAL A 7 -9.53 5.54 2.59
CA VAL A 7 -10.17 6.37 1.56
C VAL A 7 -9.12 7.04 0.67
N GLU A 8 -8.03 7.55 1.27
CA GLU A 8 -6.90 8.15 0.54
C GLU A 8 -6.23 7.13 -0.39
N ASP A 9 -5.96 5.92 0.09
CA ASP A 9 -5.41 4.83 -0.73
C ASP A 9 -6.35 4.40 -1.85
N MET A 10 -7.66 4.29 -1.58
CA MET A 10 -8.65 4.02 -2.62
C MET A 10 -8.72 5.13 -3.65
N ALA A 11 -8.68 6.40 -3.24
CA ALA A 11 -8.65 7.54 -4.16
C ALA A 11 -7.39 7.52 -5.04
N MET A 12 -6.23 7.15 -4.47
CA MET A 12 -4.98 6.98 -5.23
C MET A 12 -5.08 5.87 -6.26
N VAL A 13 -5.66 4.72 -5.91
CA VAL A 13 -5.88 3.61 -6.86
C VAL A 13 -6.81 4.06 -7.98
N PHE A 14 -7.91 4.74 -7.66
CA PHE A 14 -8.80 5.32 -8.67
C PHE A 14 -8.07 6.30 -9.57
N ALA A 15 -7.25 7.19 -9.03
CA ALA A 15 -6.48 8.15 -9.81
C ALA A 15 -5.48 7.46 -10.76
N LEU A 16 -4.78 6.43 -10.28
CA LEU A 16 -3.82 5.66 -11.08
C LEU A 16 -4.48 4.92 -12.25
N VAL A 17 -5.73 4.52 -12.12
CA VAL A 17 -6.50 3.89 -13.20
C VAL A 17 -7.14 4.94 -14.11
N LEU A 18 -7.65 6.04 -13.54
CA LEU A 18 -8.34 7.11 -14.28
C LEU A 18 -7.39 7.95 -15.13
N PHE A 19 -6.20 8.33 -14.61
CA PHE A 19 -5.31 9.24 -15.34
C PHE A 19 -4.79 8.67 -16.67
N PRO A 20 -4.32 7.42 -16.78
CA PRO A 20 -3.94 6.85 -18.07
C PRO A 20 -5.12 6.83 -19.05
N ALA A 21 -6.30 6.39 -18.59
CA ALA A 21 -7.50 6.32 -19.44
C ALA A 21 -7.96 7.71 -19.90
N LEU A 22 -7.87 8.74 -19.06
CA LEU A 22 -8.17 10.13 -19.46
C LEU A 22 -7.10 10.68 -20.40
N ALA A 23 -5.82 10.31 -20.22
CA ALA A 23 -4.74 10.71 -21.10
C ALA A 23 -4.91 10.09 -22.49
N ASP A 24 -5.32 8.82 -22.57
CA ASP A 24 -5.61 8.12 -23.84
C ASP A 24 -6.83 8.71 -24.54
N LEU A 25 -7.89 9.07 -23.79
CA LEU A 25 -9.05 9.82 -24.31
C LEU A 25 -8.66 11.18 -24.88
N ALA A 26 -7.80 11.93 -24.20
CA ALA A 26 -7.33 13.23 -24.62
C ALA A 26 -6.39 13.16 -25.85
N ALA A 27 -5.60 12.09 -25.97
CA ALA A 27 -4.65 11.90 -27.06
C ALA A 27 -5.28 11.32 -28.33
N SER A 28 -6.32 10.48 -28.20
CA SER A 28 -6.87 9.71 -29.35
C SER A 28 -7.99 10.44 -30.09
N GLY A 29 -8.52 11.55 -29.58
CA GLY A 29 -9.54 12.39 -30.28
C GLY A 29 -10.82 11.70 -30.74
N SER A 30 -10.97 10.40 -30.57
CA SER A 30 -12.17 9.63 -30.92
C SER A 30 -12.04 8.16 -30.47
N ASP A 31 -13.11 7.62 -29.89
CA ASP A 31 -13.41 6.19 -29.76
C ASP A 31 -12.70 5.35 -28.70
N VAL A 32 -12.27 5.90 -27.59
CA VAL A 32 -12.17 5.03 -26.39
C VAL A 32 -13.62 4.77 -25.94
N SER A 33 -14.07 3.56 -26.22
CA SER A 33 -15.42 3.14 -25.85
C SER A 33 -15.57 3.25 -24.32
N ILE A 34 -16.50 4.08 -23.86
CA ILE A 34 -16.86 4.22 -22.44
C ILE A 34 -17.10 2.84 -21.81
N SER A 35 -17.52 1.87 -22.61
CA SER A 35 -17.71 0.49 -22.18
C SER A 35 -16.40 -0.23 -21.84
N MET A 36 -15.30 0.01 -22.56
CA MET A 36 -13.98 -0.55 -22.21
C MET A 36 -13.46 0.03 -20.91
N PHE A 37 -13.60 1.33 -20.73
CA PHE A 37 -13.21 2.03 -19.50
C PHE A 37 -13.97 1.52 -18.27
N LEU A 38 -15.30 1.42 -18.39
CA LEU A 38 -16.16 0.88 -17.31
C LEU A 38 -15.81 -0.60 -17.02
N TRP A 39 -15.45 -1.36 -18.04
CA TRP A 39 -15.04 -2.75 -17.88
C TRP A 39 -13.72 -2.86 -17.08
N GLU A 40 -12.70 -2.06 -17.38
CA GLU A 40 -11.43 -2.05 -16.64
C GLU A 40 -11.61 -1.65 -15.18
N ILE A 41 -12.42 -0.61 -14.91
CA ILE A 41 -12.75 -0.24 -13.53
C ILE A 41 -13.47 -1.37 -12.81
N ALA A 42 -14.44 -2.01 -13.44
CA ALA A 42 -15.19 -3.11 -12.85
C ALA A 42 -14.28 -4.30 -12.54
N VAL A 43 -13.40 -4.68 -13.45
CA VAL A 43 -12.42 -5.76 -13.26
C VAL A 43 -11.46 -5.45 -12.11
N THR A 44 -10.93 -4.23 -12.06
CA THR A 44 -10.04 -3.79 -10.98
C THR A 44 -10.77 -3.80 -9.64
N ALA A 45 -11.97 -3.28 -9.56
CA ALA A 45 -12.80 -3.29 -8.36
C ALA A 45 -13.10 -4.73 -7.88
N VAL A 46 -13.39 -5.64 -8.81
CA VAL A 46 -13.61 -7.06 -8.50
C VAL A 46 -12.33 -7.71 -7.97
N LYS A 47 -11.17 -7.47 -8.58
CA LYS A 47 -9.87 -8.00 -8.13
C LYS A 47 -9.53 -7.53 -6.71
N ILE A 48 -9.65 -6.22 -6.45
CA ILE A 48 -9.39 -5.65 -5.13
C ILE A 48 -10.37 -6.21 -4.09
N SER A 49 -11.66 -6.28 -4.42
CA SER A 49 -12.67 -6.86 -3.53
C SER A 49 -12.41 -8.34 -3.24
N ALA A 50 -12.03 -9.11 -4.25
CA ALA A 50 -11.66 -10.52 -4.10
C ALA A 50 -10.44 -10.69 -3.19
N PHE A 51 -9.42 -9.82 -3.32
CA PHE A 51 -8.26 -9.82 -2.45
C PHE A 51 -8.63 -9.51 -1.00
N ILE A 52 -9.45 -8.49 -0.76
CA ILE A 52 -9.92 -8.12 0.59
C ILE A 52 -10.70 -9.28 1.22
N ILE A 53 -11.64 -9.90 0.48
CA ILE A 53 -12.41 -11.03 0.95
C ILE A 53 -11.49 -12.23 1.26
N LEU A 54 -10.57 -12.55 0.36
CA LEU A 54 -9.59 -13.62 0.56
C LEU A 54 -8.79 -13.36 1.85
N MET A 55 -8.35 -12.14 2.05
CA MET A 55 -7.57 -11.73 3.22
C MET A 55 -8.37 -11.86 4.51
N LEU A 56 -9.61 -11.39 4.51
CA LEU A 56 -10.48 -11.46 5.69
C LEU A 56 -10.92 -12.89 6.02
N VAL A 57 -11.12 -13.75 5.02
CA VAL A 57 -11.59 -15.13 5.24
C VAL A 57 -10.44 -16.08 5.54
N PHE A 58 -9.42 -16.08 4.68
CA PHE A 58 -8.28 -17.01 4.81
C PHE A 58 -7.14 -16.43 5.64
N GLY A 59 -6.84 -15.14 5.47
CA GLY A 59 -5.77 -14.45 6.19
C GLY A 59 -5.97 -14.50 7.70
N ARG A 60 -7.19 -14.30 8.19
CA ARG A 60 -7.51 -14.35 9.63
C ARG A 60 -7.16 -15.68 10.30
N LYS A 61 -7.14 -16.78 9.57
CA LYS A 61 -6.76 -18.09 10.09
C LYS A 61 -5.31 -18.45 9.77
N ALA A 62 -4.90 -18.20 8.54
CA ALA A 62 -3.58 -18.60 8.03
C ALA A 62 -2.44 -17.79 8.65
N LEU A 63 -2.59 -16.45 8.77
CA LEU A 63 -1.52 -15.58 9.26
C LEU A 63 -1.20 -15.81 10.74
N PRO A 64 -2.17 -15.82 11.66
CA PRO A 64 -1.91 -16.13 13.06
C PRO A 64 -1.37 -17.55 13.26
N TRP A 65 -1.89 -18.53 12.51
CA TRP A 65 -1.38 -19.90 12.56
C TRP A 65 0.11 -19.97 12.18
N LEU A 66 0.49 -19.28 11.12
CA LEU A 66 1.89 -19.23 10.68
C LEU A 66 2.78 -18.54 11.72
N LEU A 67 2.33 -17.41 12.27
CA LEU A 67 3.04 -16.72 13.35
C LEU A 67 3.17 -17.57 14.62
N VAL A 68 2.12 -18.29 15.01
CA VAL A 68 2.18 -19.23 16.16
C VAL A 68 3.26 -20.26 15.93
N LYS A 69 3.36 -20.80 14.71
CA LYS A 69 4.36 -21.82 14.37
C LYS A 69 5.79 -21.25 14.49
N ILE A 70 5.98 -20.01 14.05
CA ILE A 70 7.25 -19.30 14.17
C ILE A 70 7.56 -18.98 15.65
N ALA A 71 6.57 -18.45 16.40
CA ALA A 71 6.74 -18.08 17.80
C ALA A 71 7.09 -19.27 18.72
N LYS A 72 6.69 -20.50 18.35
CA LYS A 72 7.07 -21.72 19.08
C LYS A 72 8.60 -21.96 19.08
N THR A 73 9.34 -21.37 18.18
CA THR A 73 10.82 -21.44 18.16
C THR A 73 11.47 -20.64 19.31
N LYS A 74 10.68 -19.78 19.99
CA LYS A 74 11.13 -18.88 21.08
C LYS A 74 12.23 -17.89 20.66
N SER A 75 12.55 -17.77 19.36
CA SER A 75 13.48 -16.77 18.85
C SER A 75 12.74 -15.47 18.54
N SER A 76 13.25 -14.37 19.11
CA SER A 76 12.73 -13.01 18.84
C SER A 76 13.00 -12.59 17.40
N GLU A 77 14.20 -12.91 16.91
CA GLU A 77 14.68 -12.60 15.56
C GLU A 77 13.82 -13.29 14.50
N LEU A 78 13.55 -14.59 14.70
CA LEU A 78 12.67 -15.34 13.80
C LEU A 78 11.25 -14.82 13.81
N THR A 79 10.76 -14.34 14.95
CA THR A 79 9.42 -13.72 15.04
C THR A 79 9.35 -12.43 14.22
N ILE A 80 10.36 -11.55 14.34
CA ILE A 80 10.45 -10.30 13.60
C ILE A 80 10.56 -10.57 12.09
N LEU A 81 11.50 -11.43 11.69
CA LEU A 81 11.70 -11.79 10.29
C LEU A 81 10.47 -12.48 9.70
N GLY A 82 9.82 -13.36 10.46
CA GLY A 82 8.59 -14.02 10.05
C GLY A 82 7.43 -13.05 9.85
N THR A 83 7.28 -12.07 10.74
CA THR A 83 6.27 -11.01 10.60
C THR A 83 6.51 -10.20 9.34
N LEU A 84 7.76 -9.80 9.10
CA LEU A 84 8.15 -9.07 7.90
C LEU A 84 7.92 -9.90 6.63
N ALA A 85 8.32 -11.17 6.64
CA ALA A 85 8.14 -12.08 5.50
C ALA A 85 6.66 -12.30 5.17
N ILE A 86 5.80 -12.40 6.20
CA ILE A 86 4.35 -12.48 6.02
C ILE A 86 3.83 -11.19 5.40
N ALA A 87 4.15 -10.04 5.97
CA ALA A 87 3.67 -8.74 5.47
C ALA A 87 4.10 -8.50 4.02
N LEU A 88 5.38 -8.71 3.71
CA LEU A 88 5.91 -8.55 2.35
C LEU A 88 5.38 -9.60 1.38
N GLY A 89 5.19 -10.86 1.80
CA GLY A 89 4.63 -11.92 0.99
C GLY A 89 3.18 -11.60 0.56
N PHE A 90 2.37 -11.08 1.49
CA PHE A 90 1.01 -10.64 1.16
C PHE A 90 0.98 -9.37 0.33
N ALA A 91 1.89 -8.42 0.59
CA ALA A 91 2.06 -7.25 -0.25
C ALA A 91 2.42 -7.61 -1.70
N PHE A 92 3.35 -8.56 -1.87
CA PHE A 92 3.74 -9.07 -3.18
C PHE A 92 2.58 -9.81 -3.87
N THR A 93 1.83 -10.63 -3.13
CA THR A 93 0.65 -11.34 -3.65
C THR A 93 -0.43 -10.36 -4.11
N ALA A 94 -0.71 -9.32 -3.32
CA ALA A 94 -1.64 -8.26 -3.68
C ALA A 94 -1.25 -7.59 -5.01
N TYR A 95 0.01 -7.25 -5.13
CA TYR A 95 0.55 -6.59 -6.32
C TYR A 95 0.52 -7.49 -7.55
N THR A 96 0.99 -8.75 -7.44
CA THR A 96 1.17 -9.62 -8.62
C THR A 96 -0.10 -10.32 -9.10
N LEU A 97 -1.01 -10.68 -8.19
CA LEU A 97 -2.21 -11.46 -8.55
C LEU A 97 -3.47 -10.61 -8.64
N PHE A 98 -3.52 -9.49 -7.93
CA PHE A 98 -4.74 -8.69 -7.82
C PHE A 98 -4.60 -7.27 -8.36
N ASP A 99 -3.42 -6.90 -8.90
CA ASP A 99 -3.09 -5.55 -9.36
C ASP A 99 -3.36 -4.47 -8.29
N ALA A 100 -3.32 -4.86 -7.01
CA ALA A 100 -3.49 -3.96 -5.89
C ALA A 100 -2.15 -3.31 -5.51
N SER A 101 -2.19 -2.17 -4.79
CA SER A 101 -0.95 -1.55 -4.34
C SER A 101 -0.22 -2.44 -3.33
N PHE A 102 1.12 -2.43 -3.40
CA PHE A 102 1.97 -3.14 -2.44
C PHE A 102 1.68 -2.71 -1.00
N ALA A 103 1.42 -1.41 -0.80
CA ALA A 103 1.07 -0.84 0.49
C ALA A 103 -0.26 -1.39 1.03
N LEU A 104 -1.29 -1.51 0.18
CA LEU A 104 -2.58 -2.09 0.56
C LEU A 104 -2.43 -3.54 1.02
N GLY A 105 -1.63 -4.34 0.31
CA GLY A 105 -1.34 -5.72 0.71
C GLY A 105 -0.66 -5.84 2.07
N ALA A 106 0.38 -5.04 2.30
CA ALA A 106 1.08 -4.98 3.58
C ALA A 106 0.16 -4.49 4.72
N PHE A 107 -0.65 -3.47 4.44
CA PHE A 107 -1.62 -2.92 5.40
C PHE A 107 -2.65 -3.96 5.83
N LEU A 108 -3.28 -4.67 4.89
CA LEU A 108 -4.26 -5.71 5.20
C LEU A 108 -3.64 -6.88 5.96
N ALA A 109 -2.41 -7.28 5.62
CA ALA A 109 -1.68 -8.28 6.39
C ALA A 109 -1.47 -7.82 7.84
N GLY A 110 -1.03 -6.58 8.03
CA GLY A 110 -0.85 -5.98 9.36
C GLY A 110 -2.16 -5.87 10.14
N LEU A 111 -3.26 -5.49 9.48
CA LEU A 111 -4.59 -5.40 10.10
C LEU A 111 -5.05 -6.76 10.62
N VAL A 112 -4.96 -7.79 9.77
CA VAL A 112 -5.37 -9.16 10.13
C VAL A 112 -4.49 -9.75 11.23
N LEU A 113 -3.18 -9.50 11.20
CA LEU A 113 -2.27 -9.93 12.25
C LEU A 113 -2.54 -9.21 13.58
N GLY A 114 -2.84 -7.91 13.53
CA GLY A 114 -3.11 -7.09 14.71
C GLY A 114 -4.36 -7.48 15.48
N GLU A 115 -5.30 -8.21 14.89
CA GLU A 115 -6.46 -8.77 15.57
C GLU A 115 -6.09 -9.93 16.51
N SER A 116 -4.89 -10.51 16.41
CA SER A 116 -4.42 -11.60 17.26
C SER A 116 -3.43 -11.11 18.32
N GLU A 117 -3.47 -11.68 19.54
CA GLU A 117 -2.50 -11.35 20.60
C GLU A 117 -1.05 -11.59 20.17
N ILE A 118 -0.80 -12.63 19.39
CA ILE A 118 0.54 -12.96 18.88
C ILE A 118 0.98 -11.94 17.84
N GLY A 119 0.07 -11.50 16.97
CA GLY A 119 0.33 -10.45 16.00
C GLY A 119 0.62 -9.11 16.66
N ALA A 120 -0.12 -8.74 17.69
CA ALA A 120 0.13 -7.51 18.45
C ALA A 120 1.53 -7.52 19.11
N LYS A 121 1.92 -8.64 19.73
CA LYS A 121 3.28 -8.80 20.31
C LYS A 121 4.37 -8.80 19.22
N ALA A 122 4.10 -9.40 18.07
CA ALA A 122 5.02 -9.40 16.93
C ALA A 122 5.20 -8.00 16.34
N ALA A 123 4.12 -7.23 16.24
CA ALA A 123 4.14 -5.84 15.81
C ALA A 123 4.99 -4.98 16.75
N GLU A 124 4.80 -5.09 18.07
CA GLU A 124 5.60 -4.37 19.07
C GLU A 124 7.09 -4.68 18.94
N LYS A 125 7.47 -5.95 18.77
CA LYS A 125 8.87 -6.36 18.55
C LYS A 125 9.43 -5.85 17.22
N SER A 126 8.61 -5.56 16.25
CA SER A 126 9.01 -5.05 14.93
C SER A 126 9.19 -3.53 14.87
N LEU A 127 8.81 -2.78 15.94
CA LEU A 127 8.93 -1.32 15.97
C LEU A 127 10.35 -0.80 15.68
N PRO A 128 11.44 -1.36 16.24
CA PRO A 128 12.78 -0.89 15.95
C PRO A 128 13.14 -1.03 14.46
N LEU A 129 12.67 -2.09 13.83
CA LEU A 129 12.89 -2.33 12.40
C LEU A 129 12.11 -1.31 11.56
N ARG A 130 10.85 -1.04 11.92
CA ARG A 130 10.04 0.03 11.28
C ARG A 130 10.74 1.36 11.35
N ASP A 131 11.28 1.73 12.51
CA ASP A 131 11.94 3.01 12.71
C ASP A 131 13.24 3.11 11.89
N ALA A 132 14.01 2.04 11.80
CA ALA A 132 15.19 1.96 10.93
C ALA A 132 14.82 2.12 9.44
N PHE A 133 13.79 1.41 8.98
CA PHE A 133 13.33 1.55 7.59
C PHE A 133 12.72 2.92 7.30
N ALA A 134 12.06 3.55 8.26
CA ALA A 134 11.57 4.91 8.09
C ALA A 134 12.71 5.89 7.85
N VAL A 135 13.81 5.80 8.63
CA VAL A 135 14.99 6.63 8.42
C VAL A 135 15.60 6.39 7.03
N LEU A 136 15.79 5.11 6.64
CA LEU A 136 16.32 4.77 5.32
C LEU A 136 15.45 5.29 4.19
N PHE A 137 14.12 5.20 4.33
CA PHE A 137 13.16 5.73 3.37
C PHE A 137 13.31 7.24 3.21
N PHE A 138 13.31 8.00 4.32
CA PHE A 138 13.44 9.46 4.25
C PHE A 138 14.80 9.90 3.69
N VAL A 139 15.88 9.20 4.04
CA VAL A 139 17.20 9.46 3.46
C VAL A 139 17.19 9.20 1.95
N SER A 140 16.62 8.07 1.51
CA SER A 140 16.54 7.72 0.08
C SER A 140 15.71 8.74 -0.71
N VAL A 141 14.56 9.15 -0.18
CA VAL A 141 13.72 10.19 -0.80
C VAL A 141 14.43 11.54 -0.81
N GLY A 142 15.13 11.87 0.28
CA GLY A 142 15.94 13.10 0.35
C GLY A 142 17.07 13.14 -0.68
N MET A 143 17.68 11.99 -0.98
CA MET A 143 18.72 11.88 -2.02
C MET A 143 18.18 12.02 -3.44
N LEU A 144 16.91 11.71 -3.67
CA LEU A 144 16.25 11.91 -4.97
C LEU A 144 15.84 13.37 -5.22
N PHE A 145 15.84 14.18 -4.18
CA PHE A 145 15.45 15.57 -4.28
C PHE A 145 16.50 16.40 -5.03
N ASP A 146 16.10 17.00 -6.15
CA ASP A 146 16.93 17.96 -6.89
C ASP A 146 16.70 19.39 -6.36
N PRO A 147 17.68 19.99 -5.64
CA PRO A 147 17.55 21.34 -5.13
C PRO A 147 17.33 22.39 -6.22
N MET A 148 17.79 22.11 -7.45
CA MET A 148 17.62 23.01 -8.60
C MET A 148 16.15 23.20 -8.98
N THR A 149 15.29 22.25 -8.65
CA THR A 149 13.84 22.34 -8.88
C THR A 149 13.21 23.50 -8.11
N LEU A 150 13.73 23.81 -6.91
CA LEU A 150 13.29 24.98 -6.12
C LEU A 150 13.56 26.30 -6.85
N VAL A 151 14.68 26.37 -7.57
CA VAL A 151 15.11 27.58 -8.29
C VAL A 151 14.44 27.67 -9.67
N LYS A 152 14.33 26.54 -10.36
CA LYS A 152 13.78 26.49 -11.74
C LYS A 152 12.26 26.61 -11.79
N SER A 153 11.56 26.10 -10.77
CA SER A 153 10.09 26.03 -10.77
C SER A 153 9.49 26.39 -9.41
N PRO A 154 9.78 27.58 -8.86
CA PRO A 154 9.36 27.94 -7.49
C PRO A 154 7.83 27.97 -7.34
N ILE A 155 7.09 28.37 -8.36
CA ILE A 155 5.64 28.44 -8.35
C ILE A 155 5.04 27.04 -8.23
N MET A 156 5.54 26.04 -8.97
CA MET A 156 5.08 24.65 -8.88
C MET A 156 5.33 24.07 -7.49
N VAL A 157 6.50 24.34 -6.91
CA VAL A 157 6.83 23.90 -5.56
C VAL A 157 5.90 24.51 -4.54
N LEU A 158 5.61 25.81 -4.64
CA LEU A 158 4.68 26.51 -3.74
C LEU A 158 3.24 25.98 -3.87
N ILE A 159 2.78 25.73 -5.09
CA ILE A 159 1.44 25.14 -5.33
C ILE A 159 1.37 23.74 -4.71
N THR A 160 2.37 22.88 -4.95
CA THR A 160 2.42 21.53 -4.38
C THR A 160 2.44 21.59 -2.85
N LEU A 161 3.25 22.48 -2.27
CA LEU A 161 3.30 22.68 -0.83
C LEU A 161 1.95 23.16 -0.27
N ALA A 162 1.32 24.12 -0.95
CA ALA A 162 0.00 24.61 -0.55
C ALA A 162 -1.07 23.51 -0.61
N VAL A 163 -1.07 22.69 -1.65
CA VAL A 163 -2.00 21.55 -1.77
C VAL A 163 -1.77 20.54 -0.64
N ILE A 164 -0.52 20.24 -0.29
CA ILE A 164 -0.22 19.29 0.78
C ILE A 164 -0.59 19.85 2.16
N VAL A 165 -0.30 21.13 2.44
CA VAL A 165 -0.49 21.72 3.78
C VAL A 165 -1.94 22.14 4.01
N VAL A 166 -2.63 22.66 2.97
CA VAL A 166 -4.00 23.19 3.09
C VAL A 166 -5.04 22.16 2.66
N GLY A 167 -4.70 21.27 1.71
CA GLY A 167 -5.59 20.24 1.18
C GLY A 167 -5.72 19.01 2.07
N LYS A 168 -4.83 18.82 3.03
CA LYS A 168 -4.83 17.74 4.00
C LYS A 168 -5.22 18.24 5.38
#